data_63bd112cad72f8be425edc931579d945
#
_entry.id   63bd112cad72f8be425edc931579d945
#
_cell.length_a   1.000
_cell.length_b   1.000
_cell.length_c   1.000
_cell.angle_alpha   90.00
_cell.angle_beta   90.00
_cell.angle_gamma   90.00
#
_symmetry.space_group_name_H-M   'P 1'
#
loop_
_entity.id
_entity.type
_entity.pdbx_description
1 polymer ?
#
loop_
_entity_poly.entity_id
_entity_poly.type
_entity_poly.pdbx_seq_one_letter_code
_entity_poly.pdbx_strand_id
1 'polypeptide(L)'
;MEFYIVVFFRIIPKKRKLMGNLINLPNITPEAIEAFAESSKPKFEKKSSEEFQKTYLDTKVPEGKTEKKVIIRLLPMNLTTGEPWVKIHTHSIMLTPEQQKFLKTKFKTYVCVKKSPDIPSKFGTVCPFCEFNRKLYNDAQKEVDPVRKKSLQKQSIDYMAKETVIVRCIERGKEDEGVKFWKFNTRKDHSDPYHSILNLYNQRRQEGANAGVDVNILDLYNGKDLTITFKTGEPVPPPTIIDAGISTPLSKDPELMSKWVYDEKKWQDVFPIKPYEYTSLILNGKNPWFDNNQQKWVDKAIIDGNHEEEKAKADEAIRQAQEKFYGTVKPATDQQMPTPPPYSGDVYSQVMFQDVDNNPYGY
;
A
#
# COMPACT_ATOMS: atom_id res chain seq x y z
N MET A 1 10.57 -52.32 25.06
CA MET A 1 11.54 -51.21 25.06
C MET A 1 12.63 -51.57 24.05
N GLU A 2 12.41 -51.29 22.80
CA GLU A 2 13.38 -51.57 21.74
C GLU A 2 13.91 -50.22 21.19
N PHE A 3 15.24 -50.08 21.29
CA PHE A 3 15.96 -48.91 20.78
C PHE A 3 16.32 -49.18 19.33
N TYR A 4 15.79 -48.33 18.41
CA TYR A 4 16.27 -48.29 17.04
C TYR A 4 17.42 -47.30 16.94
N ILE A 5 18.61 -47.84 16.64
CA ILE A 5 19.80 -47.07 16.30
C ILE A 5 19.72 -46.71 14.80
N VAL A 6 19.57 -45.43 14.48
CA VAL A 6 19.67 -44.93 13.08
C VAL A 6 21.14 -44.63 12.78
N VAL A 7 21.74 -45.46 11.93
CA VAL A 7 23.09 -45.27 11.41
C VAL A 7 23.06 -44.33 10.21
N PHE A 8 23.64 -43.15 10.35
CA PHE A 8 23.85 -42.22 9.25
C PHE A 8 25.07 -42.66 8.43
N PHE A 9 24.86 -43.19 7.23
CA PHE A 9 25.91 -43.36 6.24
C PHE A 9 26.26 -42.02 5.58
N ARG A 10 27.42 -41.48 5.90
CA ARG A 10 28.02 -40.36 5.18
C ARG A 10 28.56 -40.90 3.84
N ILE A 11 27.88 -40.53 2.75
CA ILE A 11 28.36 -40.76 1.38
C ILE A 11 29.34 -39.64 1.06
N ILE A 12 30.63 -39.99 0.97
CA ILE A 12 31.69 -39.11 0.46
C ILE A 12 31.67 -39.20 -1.05
N PRO A 13 31.44 -38.12 -1.81
CA PRO A 13 31.55 -38.19 -3.27
C PRO A 13 33.02 -38.26 -3.70
N LYS A 14 33.39 -39.36 -4.39
CA LYS A 14 34.66 -39.52 -5.07
C LYS A 14 34.87 -38.40 -6.08
N LYS A 15 35.97 -37.65 -5.93
CA LYS A 15 36.46 -36.70 -6.94
C LYS A 15 36.70 -37.44 -8.26
N ARG A 16 35.82 -37.29 -9.23
CA ARG A 16 36.10 -37.60 -10.65
C ARG A 16 36.95 -36.46 -11.23
N LYS A 17 38.17 -36.78 -11.59
CA LYS A 17 39.06 -36.00 -12.43
C LYS A 17 38.39 -35.90 -13.82
N LEU A 18 37.78 -34.78 -14.15
CA LEU A 18 37.39 -34.44 -15.52
C LEU A 18 38.51 -33.57 -16.08
N MET A 19 39.42 -34.24 -16.81
CA MET A 19 40.35 -33.59 -17.73
C MET A 19 39.63 -33.36 -19.07
N GLY A 20 39.71 -32.14 -19.54
CA GLY A 20 39.74 -31.84 -20.96
C GLY A 20 38.42 -31.70 -21.67
N ASN A 21 37.89 -30.46 -21.68
CA ASN A 21 37.50 -29.76 -22.91
C ASN A 21 37.30 -28.32 -22.50
N LEU A 22 38.23 -27.45 -22.84
CA LEU A 22 38.06 -26.01 -22.85
C LEU A 22 36.96 -25.71 -23.87
N ILE A 23 35.71 -25.67 -23.43
CA ILE A 23 34.62 -25.07 -24.18
C ILE A 23 35.02 -23.60 -24.27
N ASN A 24 35.31 -23.12 -25.49
CA ASN A 24 35.36 -21.68 -25.77
C ASN A 24 34.01 -21.08 -25.39
N LEU A 25 33.88 -20.58 -24.18
CA LEU A 25 32.76 -19.75 -23.80
C LEU A 25 32.85 -18.48 -24.65
N PRO A 26 31.79 -18.14 -25.38
CA PRO A 26 31.78 -16.88 -26.12
C PRO A 26 32.10 -15.76 -25.14
N ASN A 27 32.97 -14.83 -25.53
CA ASN A 27 33.28 -13.66 -24.74
C ASN A 27 31.95 -12.92 -24.44
N ILE A 28 31.57 -12.89 -23.18
CA ILE A 28 30.43 -12.13 -22.75
C ILE A 28 30.79 -10.65 -22.93
N THR A 29 30.14 -9.97 -23.86
CA THR A 29 30.43 -8.57 -24.13
C THR A 29 29.86 -7.69 -23.00
N PRO A 30 30.47 -6.51 -22.75
CA PRO A 30 29.89 -5.54 -21.76
C PRO A 30 28.43 -5.25 -22.02
N GLU A 31 28.02 -5.13 -23.30
CA GLU A 31 26.64 -4.89 -23.71
C GLU A 31 25.70 -6.05 -23.32
N ALA A 32 26.21 -7.32 -23.38
CA ALA A 32 25.41 -8.47 -22.93
C ALA A 32 25.24 -8.49 -21.41
N ILE A 33 26.23 -8.02 -20.65
CA ILE A 33 26.16 -7.87 -19.19
C ILE A 33 25.19 -6.76 -18.82
N GLU A 34 25.24 -5.61 -19.52
CA GLU A 34 24.29 -4.50 -19.30
C GLU A 34 22.88 -4.91 -19.66
N ALA A 35 22.66 -5.57 -20.80
CA ALA A 35 21.34 -6.09 -21.19
C ALA A 35 20.79 -7.10 -20.16
N PHE A 36 21.65 -7.96 -19.60
CA PHE A 36 21.25 -8.88 -18.53
C PHE A 36 20.93 -8.14 -17.23
N ALA A 37 21.74 -7.15 -16.86
CA ALA A 37 21.50 -6.31 -15.69
C ALA A 37 20.18 -5.51 -15.84
N GLU A 38 19.87 -4.99 -17.02
CA GLU A 38 18.59 -4.32 -17.29
C GLU A 38 17.41 -5.29 -17.29
N SER A 39 17.57 -6.50 -17.85
CA SER A 39 16.50 -7.51 -17.82
C SER A 39 16.23 -8.06 -16.42
N SER A 40 17.23 -7.99 -15.53
CA SER A 40 17.14 -8.43 -14.13
C SER A 40 16.60 -7.36 -13.18
N LYS A 41 16.47 -6.11 -13.64
CA LYS A 41 15.78 -5.09 -12.87
C LYS A 41 14.29 -5.46 -12.80
N PRO A 42 13.69 -5.59 -11.61
CA PRO A 42 12.25 -5.82 -11.52
C PRO A 42 11.56 -4.69 -12.27
N LYS A 43 10.90 -5.03 -13.38
CA LYS A 43 10.02 -4.09 -14.09
C LYS A 43 8.81 -3.85 -13.18
N PHE A 44 8.90 -2.86 -12.32
CA PHE A 44 7.73 -2.32 -11.64
C PHE A 44 6.94 -1.55 -12.69
N GLU A 45 5.96 -2.21 -13.30
CA GLU A 45 4.94 -1.51 -14.05
C GLU A 45 4.22 -0.58 -13.06
N LYS A 46 4.48 0.73 -13.16
CA LYS A 46 3.68 1.74 -12.48
C LYS A 46 2.28 1.63 -13.05
N LYS A 47 1.38 0.98 -12.30
CA LYS A 47 -0.05 1.09 -12.61
C LYS A 47 -0.39 2.56 -12.59
N SER A 48 -1.07 3.03 -13.62
CA SER A 48 -1.53 4.41 -13.66
C SER A 48 -2.41 4.67 -12.43
N SER A 49 -2.49 5.91 -11.97
CA SER A 49 -3.38 6.30 -10.86
C SER A 49 -4.82 5.84 -11.11
N GLU A 50 -5.26 5.82 -12.37
CA GLU A 50 -6.59 5.37 -12.79
C GLU A 50 -6.77 3.86 -12.69
N GLU A 51 -5.78 3.05 -13.10
CA GLU A 51 -5.84 1.59 -12.94
C GLU A 51 -5.88 1.16 -11.49
N PHE A 52 -5.13 1.89 -10.64
CA PHE A 52 -5.17 1.64 -9.20
C PHE A 52 -6.55 1.99 -8.61
N GLN A 53 -7.18 3.10 -9.04
CA GLN A 53 -8.52 3.49 -8.61
C GLN A 53 -9.58 2.45 -9.01
N LYS A 54 -9.45 1.79 -10.16
CA LYS A 54 -10.37 0.72 -10.60
C LYS A 54 -10.35 -0.51 -9.67
N THR A 55 -9.29 -0.71 -8.89
CA THR A 55 -9.23 -1.82 -7.93
C THR A 55 -10.05 -1.61 -6.66
N TYR A 56 -10.57 -0.40 -6.44
CA TYR A 56 -11.42 -0.08 -5.30
C TYR A 56 -12.87 0.08 -5.70
N LEU A 57 -13.77 -0.35 -4.82
CA LEU A 57 -15.16 0.04 -4.94
C LEU A 57 -15.28 1.53 -4.62
N ASP A 58 -15.72 2.32 -5.58
CA ASP A 58 -15.93 3.74 -5.36
C ASP A 58 -17.19 3.99 -4.50
N THR A 59 -16.96 4.39 -3.26
CA THR A 59 -18.00 4.66 -2.26
C THR A 59 -18.34 6.13 -2.13
N LYS A 60 -17.66 7.02 -2.87
CA LYS A 60 -17.87 8.47 -2.76
C LYS A 60 -19.17 8.87 -3.43
N VAL A 61 -20.02 9.55 -2.67
CA VAL A 61 -21.24 10.17 -3.22
C VAL A 61 -20.81 11.36 -4.09
N PRO A 62 -21.27 11.43 -5.36
CA PRO A 62 -20.94 12.56 -6.22
C PRO A 62 -21.38 13.90 -5.65
N GLU A 63 -20.66 14.96 -5.99
CA GLU A 63 -20.99 16.30 -5.57
C GLU A 63 -22.42 16.69 -6.05
N GLY A 64 -23.16 17.34 -5.17
CA GLY A 64 -24.55 17.72 -5.43
C GLY A 64 -25.58 16.59 -5.29
N LYS A 65 -25.16 15.34 -4.99
CA LYS A 65 -26.07 14.23 -4.69
C LYS A 65 -26.08 13.92 -3.20
N THR A 66 -27.22 13.42 -2.70
CA THR A 66 -27.39 13.01 -1.31
C THR A 66 -27.11 11.52 -1.09
N GLU A 67 -27.16 10.73 -2.16
CA GLU A 67 -26.91 9.29 -2.12
C GLU A 67 -26.26 8.77 -3.39
N LYS A 68 -25.61 7.61 -3.27
CA LYS A 68 -25.07 6.80 -4.37
C LYS A 68 -25.42 5.34 -4.15
N LYS A 69 -25.98 4.72 -5.18
CA LYS A 69 -26.28 3.28 -5.18
C LYS A 69 -25.25 2.53 -6.02
N VAL A 70 -24.76 1.43 -5.49
CA VAL A 70 -23.84 0.52 -6.17
C VAL A 70 -24.37 -0.90 -5.99
N ILE A 71 -24.37 -1.69 -7.06
CA ILE A 71 -24.76 -3.09 -7.00
C ILE A 71 -23.49 -3.92 -7.10
N ILE A 72 -23.29 -4.84 -6.15
CA ILE A 72 -22.13 -5.71 -6.13
C ILE A 72 -22.52 -7.18 -5.99
N ARG A 73 -21.67 -8.07 -6.50
CA ARG A 73 -21.63 -9.47 -6.13
C ARG A 73 -20.37 -9.72 -5.30
N LEU A 74 -20.54 -10.27 -4.11
CA LEU A 74 -19.40 -10.68 -3.28
C LEU A 74 -18.71 -11.90 -3.88
N LEU A 75 -17.39 -11.93 -3.75
CA LEU A 75 -16.52 -13.03 -4.14
C LEU A 75 -15.85 -13.65 -2.90
N PRO A 76 -15.53 -14.95 -2.91
CA PRO A 76 -14.76 -15.53 -1.83
C PRO A 76 -13.38 -14.87 -1.73
N MET A 77 -13.00 -14.43 -0.54
CA MET A 77 -11.65 -13.96 -0.19
C MET A 77 -10.73 -15.16 0.08
N ASN A 78 -11.29 -16.19 0.74
CA ASN A 78 -10.63 -17.46 1.01
C ASN A 78 -11.33 -18.56 0.21
N LEU A 79 -10.63 -19.14 -0.76
CA LEU A 79 -11.20 -20.19 -1.63
C LEU A 79 -11.45 -21.51 -0.89
N THR A 80 -10.76 -21.74 0.24
CA THR A 80 -10.95 -22.97 1.04
C THR A 80 -12.20 -22.91 1.91
N THR A 81 -12.47 -21.75 2.54
CA THR A 81 -13.62 -21.58 3.44
C THR A 81 -14.82 -20.93 2.75
N GLY A 82 -14.63 -20.33 1.58
CA GLY A 82 -15.66 -19.56 0.87
C GLY A 82 -15.97 -18.20 1.52
N GLU A 83 -15.26 -17.81 2.57
CA GLU A 83 -15.48 -16.52 3.23
C GLU A 83 -15.18 -15.34 2.30
N PRO A 84 -16.10 -14.38 2.16
CA PRO A 84 -15.93 -13.24 1.25
C PRO A 84 -15.14 -12.07 1.86
N TRP A 85 -14.67 -12.18 3.08
CA TRP A 85 -13.99 -11.11 3.83
C TRP A 85 -12.69 -11.56 4.48
N VAL A 86 -11.83 -10.58 4.73
CA VAL A 86 -10.72 -10.69 5.68
C VAL A 86 -10.84 -9.56 6.71
N LYS A 87 -10.60 -9.89 7.97
CA LYS A 87 -10.54 -8.92 9.07
C LYS A 87 -9.11 -8.54 9.33
N ILE A 88 -8.81 -7.26 9.18
CA ILE A 88 -7.52 -6.66 9.50
C ILE A 88 -7.69 -5.60 10.58
N HIS A 89 -6.60 -5.10 11.10
CA HIS A 89 -6.60 -3.94 11.98
C HIS A 89 -5.89 -2.77 11.31
N THR A 90 -6.43 -1.58 11.46
CA THR A 90 -5.85 -0.37 10.88
C THR A 90 -5.77 0.76 11.88
N HIS A 91 -4.78 1.64 11.70
CA HIS A 91 -4.66 2.92 12.39
C HIS A 91 -5.03 4.04 11.43
N SER A 92 -5.96 4.90 11.82
CA SER A 92 -6.30 6.11 11.06
C SER A 92 -5.63 7.31 11.73
N ILE A 93 -4.58 7.82 11.11
CA ILE A 93 -3.69 8.83 11.69
C ILE A 93 -4.02 10.18 11.07
N MET A 94 -4.26 11.18 11.92
CA MET A 94 -4.31 12.58 11.51
C MET A 94 -2.88 13.07 11.28
N LEU A 95 -2.61 13.57 10.09
CA LEU A 95 -1.30 14.02 9.67
C LEU A 95 -1.02 15.45 10.12
N THR A 96 0.25 15.79 10.37
CA THR A 96 0.66 17.17 10.62
C THR A 96 0.45 18.05 9.37
N PRO A 97 0.40 19.38 9.50
CA PRO A 97 0.23 20.26 8.33
C PRO A 97 1.28 20.04 7.24
N GLU A 98 2.55 19.77 7.62
CA GLU A 98 3.64 19.47 6.69
C GLU A 98 3.39 18.14 5.96
N GLN A 99 3.01 17.10 6.72
CA GLN A 99 2.66 15.80 6.14
C GLN A 99 1.43 15.88 5.25
N GLN A 100 0.44 16.71 5.59
CA GLN A 100 -0.75 16.93 4.75
C GLN A 100 -0.40 17.53 3.40
N LYS A 101 0.54 18.49 3.37
CA LYS A 101 1.05 19.07 2.11
C LYS A 101 1.76 18.02 1.27
N PHE A 102 2.59 17.19 1.89
CA PHE A 102 3.37 16.15 1.23
C PHE A 102 2.49 14.99 0.73
N LEU A 103 1.61 14.45 1.59
CA LEU A 103 0.75 13.30 1.29
C LEU A 103 -0.61 13.67 0.67
N LYS A 104 -0.89 14.98 0.50
CA LYS A 104 -2.13 15.53 -0.10
C LYS A 104 -3.41 14.99 0.56
N THR A 105 -3.37 14.68 1.85
CA THR A 105 -4.52 14.18 2.61
C THR A 105 -4.44 14.60 4.08
N LYS A 106 -5.59 14.79 4.73
CA LYS A 106 -5.67 15.13 6.15
C LYS A 106 -5.48 13.91 7.05
N PHE A 107 -6.00 12.76 6.62
CA PHE A 107 -5.92 11.50 7.36
C PHE A 107 -5.36 10.42 6.45
N LYS A 108 -4.58 9.52 7.03
CA LYS A 108 -4.09 8.33 6.33
C LYS A 108 -4.28 7.08 7.18
N THR A 109 -4.71 6.01 6.52
CA THR A 109 -4.95 4.71 7.18
C THR A 109 -3.77 3.79 6.90
N TYR A 110 -3.25 3.17 7.96
CA TYR A 110 -2.13 2.23 7.92
C TYR A 110 -2.55 0.87 8.46
N VAL A 111 -2.15 -0.20 7.80
CA VAL A 111 -2.37 -1.57 8.29
C VAL A 111 -1.53 -1.80 9.54
N CYS A 112 -2.14 -2.35 10.58
CA CYS A 112 -1.45 -2.72 11.81
C CYS A 112 -0.77 -4.07 11.64
N VAL A 113 0.54 -4.10 11.48
CA VAL A 113 1.32 -5.35 11.32
C VAL A 113 1.25 -6.27 12.54
N LYS A 114 1.00 -5.73 13.71
CA LYS A 114 0.92 -6.49 14.97
C LYS A 114 -0.38 -7.27 15.15
N LYS A 115 -1.50 -6.76 14.59
CA LYS A 115 -2.84 -7.28 14.87
C LYS A 115 -3.54 -7.86 13.64
N SER A 116 -3.02 -7.61 12.43
CA SER A 116 -3.61 -8.13 11.20
C SER A 116 -3.06 -9.52 10.87
N PRO A 117 -3.88 -10.39 10.24
CA PRO A 117 -3.44 -11.70 9.77
C PRO A 117 -2.60 -11.57 8.49
N ASP A 118 -1.90 -12.65 8.15
CA ASP A 118 -1.19 -12.85 6.87
C ASP A 118 -0.19 -11.73 6.52
N ILE A 119 0.42 -11.12 7.55
CA ILE A 119 1.46 -10.11 7.37
C ILE A 119 2.76 -10.80 6.96
N PRO A 120 3.35 -10.47 5.78
CA PRO A 120 4.63 -11.00 5.39
C PRO A 120 5.72 -10.71 6.45
N SER A 121 6.56 -11.69 6.75
CA SER A 121 7.59 -11.62 7.81
C SER A 121 8.55 -10.43 7.67
N LYS A 122 8.80 -9.98 6.44
CA LYS A 122 9.63 -8.79 6.14
C LYS A 122 9.15 -7.50 6.80
N PHE A 123 7.87 -7.41 7.18
CA PHE A 123 7.32 -6.23 7.87
C PHE A 123 7.42 -6.32 9.40
N GLY A 124 7.90 -7.44 9.93
CA GLY A 124 8.01 -7.68 11.37
C GLY A 124 6.66 -7.82 12.08
N THR A 125 6.72 -7.82 13.40
CA THR A 125 5.55 -7.98 14.29
C THR A 125 5.31 -6.78 15.18
N VAL A 126 6.11 -5.72 15.05
CA VAL A 126 6.07 -4.52 15.90
C VAL A 126 5.41 -3.38 15.12
N CYS A 127 4.49 -2.69 15.78
CA CYS A 127 3.77 -1.56 15.19
C CYS A 127 3.98 -0.30 16.04
N PRO A 128 4.62 0.76 15.51
CA PRO A 128 4.92 2.00 16.25
C PRO A 128 3.66 2.67 16.81
N PHE A 129 2.56 2.65 16.07
CA PHE A 129 1.30 3.23 16.54
C PHE A 129 0.73 2.46 17.74
N CYS A 130 0.84 1.12 17.75
CA CYS A 130 0.43 0.31 18.92
C CYS A 130 1.31 0.58 20.14
N GLU A 131 2.61 0.79 19.94
CA GLU A 131 3.55 1.13 21.03
C GLU A 131 3.22 2.50 21.60
N PHE A 132 3.01 3.48 20.74
CA PHE A 132 2.64 4.83 21.15
C PHE A 132 1.27 4.88 21.84
N ASN A 133 0.27 4.16 21.32
CA ASN A 133 -1.03 4.01 21.98
C ASN A 133 -0.86 3.46 23.40
N ARG A 134 -0.08 2.38 23.58
CA ARG A 134 0.16 1.78 24.90
C ARG A 134 0.89 2.75 25.81
N LYS A 135 1.87 3.51 25.31
CA LYS A 135 2.55 4.54 26.10
C LYS A 135 1.58 5.59 26.61
N LEU A 136 0.77 6.18 25.74
CA LEU A 136 -0.25 7.17 26.10
C LEU A 136 -1.24 6.62 27.13
N TYR A 137 -1.68 5.38 26.97
CA TYR A 137 -2.57 4.74 27.92
C TYR A 137 -1.92 4.59 29.30
N ASN A 138 -0.67 4.12 29.36
CA ASN A 138 0.08 3.97 30.60
C ASN A 138 0.35 5.31 31.27
N ASP A 139 0.69 6.34 30.50
CA ASP A 139 0.90 7.70 31.00
C ASP A 139 -0.41 8.26 31.59
N ALA A 140 -1.54 8.03 30.92
CA ALA A 140 -2.86 8.41 31.43
C ALA A 140 -3.21 7.70 32.76
N GLN A 141 -2.78 6.44 32.97
CA GLN A 141 -3.02 5.74 34.24
C GLN A 141 -2.23 6.36 35.42
N LYS A 142 -1.07 6.92 35.15
CA LYS A 142 -0.18 7.53 36.14
C LYS A 142 -0.51 9.00 36.38
N GLU A 143 -1.24 9.64 35.49
CA GLU A 143 -1.55 11.07 35.56
C GLU A 143 -2.55 11.36 36.69
N VAL A 144 -2.23 12.33 37.52
CA VAL A 144 -3.04 12.76 38.65
C VAL A 144 -4.01 13.87 38.27
N ASP A 145 -3.61 14.78 37.37
CA ASP A 145 -4.48 15.85 36.87
C ASP A 145 -5.60 15.25 35.99
N PRO A 146 -6.87 15.39 36.36
CA PRO A 146 -7.99 14.79 35.65
C PRO A 146 -8.15 15.35 34.22
N VAL A 147 -7.80 16.60 33.97
CA VAL A 147 -7.88 17.23 32.64
C VAL A 147 -6.84 16.62 31.72
N ARG A 148 -5.60 16.54 32.18
CA ARG A 148 -4.50 15.95 31.45
C ARG A 148 -4.69 14.46 31.25
N LYS A 149 -5.17 13.73 32.26
CA LYS A 149 -5.54 12.32 32.15
C LYS A 149 -6.55 12.07 31.05
N LYS A 150 -7.63 12.87 31.02
CA LYS A 150 -8.67 12.76 29.96
C LYS A 150 -8.11 13.06 28.57
N SER A 151 -7.20 14.05 28.46
CA SER A 151 -6.52 14.37 27.21
C SER A 151 -5.67 13.20 26.70
N LEU A 152 -4.84 12.59 27.57
CA LEU A 152 -4.02 11.43 27.22
C LEU A 152 -4.87 10.20 26.84
N GLN A 153 -5.99 9.97 27.55
CA GLN A 153 -6.91 8.90 27.18
C GLN A 153 -7.52 9.11 25.79
N LYS A 154 -7.93 10.34 25.47
CA LYS A 154 -8.44 10.67 24.13
C LYS A 154 -7.40 10.45 23.06
N GLN A 155 -6.18 10.95 23.26
CA GLN A 155 -5.08 10.72 22.33
C GLN A 155 -4.79 9.21 22.15
N SER A 156 -4.79 8.43 23.23
CA SER A 156 -4.62 6.98 23.16
C SER A 156 -5.69 6.35 22.23
N ILE A 157 -6.96 6.75 22.33
CA ILE A 157 -8.04 6.26 21.48
C ILE A 157 -7.80 6.61 20.00
N ASP A 158 -7.26 7.79 19.72
CA ASP A 158 -6.97 8.24 18.35
C ASP A 158 -5.92 7.37 17.66
N TYR A 159 -4.96 6.82 18.42
CA TYR A 159 -3.95 5.89 17.92
C TYR A 159 -4.33 4.41 18.05
N MET A 160 -5.50 4.10 18.56
CA MET A 160 -5.94 2.70 18.71
C MET A 160 -6.18 2.04 17.35
N ALA A 161 -5.69 0.80 17.20
CA ALA A 161 -6.00 -0.01 16.04
C ALA A 161 -7.49 -0.38 16.03
N LYS A 162 -8.17 -0.12 14.92
CA LYS A 162 -9.59 -0.43 14.70
C LYS A 162 -9.71 -1.64 13.79
N GLU A 163 -10.67 -2.51 14.06
CA GLU A 163 -10.98 -3.62 13.17
C GLU A 163 -11.56 -3.07 11.87
N THR A 164 -11.06 -3.58 10.76
CA THR A 164 -11.42 -3.19 9.41
C THR A 164 -11.67 -4.45 8.61
N VAL A 165 -12.78 -4.50 7.92
CA VAL A 165 -13.14 -5.61 7.03
C VAL A 165 -12.84 -5.20 5.60
N ILE A 166 -12.26 -6.13 4.84
CA ILE A 166 -12.04 -6.02 3.41
C ILE A 166 -12.82 -7.14 2.75
N VAL A 167 -13.57 -6.82 1.72
CA VAL A 167 -14.29 -7.78 0.88
C VAL A 167 -13.83 -7.67 -0.57
N ARG A 168 -13.91 -8.80 -1.29
CA ARG A 168 -13.77 -8.84 -2.76
C ARG A 168 -15.15 -8.81 -3.39
N CYS A 169 -15.29 -8.09 -4.48
CA CYS A 169 -16.56 -8.03 -5.18
C CYS A 169 -16.38 -7.68 -6.66
N ILE A 170 -17.44 -7.95 -7.43
CA ILE A 170 -17.67 -7.40 -8.78
C ILE A 170 -18.72 -6.30 -8.66
N GLU A 171 -18.45 -5.12 -9.20
CA GLU A 171 -19.43 -4.05 -9.36
C GLU A 171 -20.25 -4.30 -10.62
N ARG A 172 -21.59 -4.44 -10.47
CA ARG A 172 -22.48 -4.64 -11.59
C ARG A 172 -22.58 -3.38 -12.44
N GLY A 173 -22.51 -3.56 -13.74
CA GLY A 173 -22.45 -2.48 -14.72
C GLY A 173 -21.03 -1.94 -14.98
N LYS A 174 -20.01 -2.54 -14.33
CA LYS A 174 -18.58 -2.27 -14.54
C LYS A 174 -17.77 -3.57 -14.45
N GLU A 175 -18.32 -4.64 -14.97
CA GLU A 175 -17.72 -5.97 -14.95
C GLU A 175 -16.37 -6.03 -15.69
N ASP A 176 -16.17 -5.15 -16.66
CA ASP A 176 -14.93 -4.95 -17.42
C ASP A 176 -13.76 -4.46 -16.57
N GLU A 177 -14.05 -3.73 -15.46
CA GLU A 177 -13.03 -3.30 -14.51
C GLU A 177 -12.52 -4.47 -13.62
N GLY A 178 -13.20 -5.62 -13.63
CA GLY A 178 -12.82 -6.84 -12.91
C GLY A 178 -13.03 -6.78 -11.40
N VAL A 179 -12.17 -7.52 -10.68
CA VAL A 179 -12.30 -7.67 -9.22
C VAL A 179 -11.93 -6.40 -8.50
N LYS A 180 -12.81 -5.95 -7.60
CA LYS A 180 -12.65 -4.79 -6.73
C LYS A 180 -12.59 -5.20 -5.27
N PHE A 181 -11.99 -4.32 -4.48
CA PHE A 181 -11.93 -4.43 -3.03
C PHE A 181 -12.70 -3.29 -2.37
N TRP A 182 -13.50 -3.64 -1.39
CA TRP A 182 -14.20 -2.67 -0.56
C TRP A 182 -13.76 -2.81 0.89
N LYS A 183 -13.31 -1.71 1.48
CA LYS A 183 -12.82 -1.61 2.85
C LYS A 183 -13.76 -0.77 3.70
N PHE A 184 -14.10 -1.25 4.89
CA PHE A 184 -14.90 -0.52 5.87
C PHE A 184 -14.55 -0.93 7.30
N ASN A 185 -14.75 -0.02 8.25
CA ASN A 185 -14.52 -0.31 9.65
C ASN A 185 -15.74 -0.95 10.29
N THR A 186 -15.52 -1.87 11.23
CA THR A 186 -16.59 -2.36 12.09
C THR A 186 -16.94 -1.33 13.14
N ARG A 187 -18.17 -1.39 13.66
CA ARG A 187 -18.71 -0.51 14.71
C ARG A 187 -19.18 -1.33 15.90
N LYS A 188 -19.03 -0.78 17.10
CA LYS A 188 -19.45 -1.46 18.34
C LYS A 188 -20.96 -1.65 18.43
N ASP A 189 -21.74 -0.76 17.81
CA ASP A 189 -23.20 -0.83 17.73
C ASP A 189 -23.72 -1.72 16.61
N HIS A 190 -22.80 -2.38 15.89
CA HIS A 190 -23.09 -3.26 14.76
C HIS A 190 -23.81 -2.58 13.59
N SER A 191 -23.77 -1.24 13.52
CA SER A 191 -24.35 -0.45 12.42
C SER A 191 -23.39 -0.30 11.23
N ASP A 192 -22.64 -1.36 10.90
CA ASP A 192 -21.63 -1.37 9.84
C ASP A 192 -21.97 -2.38 8.73
N PRO A 193 -21.32 -2.27 7.57
CA PRO A 193 -21.58 -3.16 6.44
C PRO A 193 -21.35 -4.64 6.75
N TYR A 194 -20.36 -4.99 7.58
CA TYR A 194 -20.09 -6.38 7.91
C TYR A 194 -21.27 -7.03 8.61
N HIS A 195 -21.77 -6.40 9.68
CA HIS A 195 -22.90 -6.92 10.42
C HIS A 195 -24.19 -6.91 9.58
N SER A 196 -24.37 -5.89 8.73
CA SER A 196 -25.51 -5.83 7.82
C SER A 196 -25.50 -7.00 6.81
N ILE A 197 -24.34 -7.32 6.22
CA ILE A 197 -24.19 -8.46 5.30
C ILE A 197 -24.40 -9.79 6.05
N LEU A 198 -23.82 -9.93 7.25
CA LEU A 198 -23.95 -11.14 8.05
C LEU A 198 -25.40 -11.40 8.48
N ASN A 199 -26.09 -10.35 8.92
CA ASN A 199 -27.50 -10.45 9.29
C ASN A 199 -28.37 -10.85 8.09
N LEU A 200 -28.15 -10.24 6.93
CA LEU A 200 -28.83 -10.59 5.70
C LEU A 200 -28.57 -12.04 5.28
N TYR A 201 -27.31 -12.50 5.36
CA TYR A 201 -26.93 -13.87 5.10
C TYR A 201 -27.66 -14.86 6.02
N ASN A 202 -27.66 -14.59 7.34
CA ASN A 202 -28.32 -15.45 8.31
C ASN A 202 -29.86 -15.46 8.12
N GLN A 203 -30.45 -14.30 7.87
CA GLN A 203 -31.89 -14.19 7.59
C GLN A 203 -32.29 -15.03 6.38
N ARG A 204 -31.56 -14.90 5.27
CA ARG A 204 -31.85 -15.65 4.04
C ARG A 204 -31.67 -17.15 4.20
N ARG A 205 -30.64 -17.58 4.94
CA ARG A 205 -30.50 -19.01 5.26
C ARG A 205 -31.66 -19.55 6.08
N GLN A 206 -32.13 -18.80 7.07
CA GLN A 206 -33.25 -19.20 7.90
C GLN A 206 -34.56 -19.27 7.09
N GLU A 207 -34.84 -18.26 6.25
CA GLU A 207 -35.98 -18.25 5.33
C GLU A 207 -35.95 -19.47 4.39
N GLY A 208 -34.78 -19.77 3.82
CA GLY A 208 -34.57 -20.94 2.98
C GLY A 208 -34.82 -22.27 3.71
N ALA A 209 -34.25 -22.42 4.92
CA ALA A 209 -34.43 -23.60 5.76
C ALA A 209 -35.93 -23.84 6.07
N ASN A 210 -36.68 -22.76 6.38
CA ASN A 210 -38.12 -22.84 6.62
C ASN A 210 -38.90 -23.26 5.36
N ALA A 211 -38.39 -22.94 4.16
CA ALA A 211 -38.95 -23.30 2.86
C ALA A 211 -38.42 -24.64 2.33
N GLY A 212 -37.53 -25.33 3.05
CA GLY A 212 -36.90 -26.57 2.61
C GLY A 212 -35.88 -26.39 1.47
N VAL A 213 -35.34 -25.20 1.28
CA VAL A 213 -34.34 -24.89 0.26
C VAL A 213 -33.09 -24.31 0.87
N ASP A 214 -31.92 -24.63 0.33
CA ASP A 214 -30.66 -23.98 0.74
C ASP A 214 -30.50 -22.62 0.03
N VAL A 215 -30.52 -21.55 0.81
CA VAL A 215 -30.33 -20.20 0.28
C VAL A 215 -29.01 -19.64 0.80
N ASN A 216 -28.02 -19.56 -0.06
CA ASN A 216 -26.74 -18.94 0.20
C ASN A 216 -26.55 -17.72 -0.70
N ILE A 217 -26.66 -16.52 -0.14
CA ILE A 217 -26.49 -15.27 -0.90
C ILE A 217 -25.08 -15.10 -1.47
N LEU A 218 -24.10 -15.86 -0.96
CA LEU A 218 -22.70 -15.83 -1.40
C LEU A 218 -22.39 -16.91 -2.45
N ASP A 219 -23.37 -17.74 -2.81
CA ASP A 219 -23.19 -18.81 -3.79
C ASP A 219 -22.83 -18.23 -5.19
N LEU A 220 -21.91 -18.90 -5.89
CA LEU A 220 -21.43 -18.42 -7.19
C LEU A 220 -22.48 -18.57 -8.30
N TYR A 221 -23.35 -19.58 -8.21
CA TYR A 221 -24.37 -19.91 -9.23
C TYR A 221 -25.74 -19.38 -8.85
N ASN A 222 -26.12 -19.49 -7.59
CA ASN A 222 -27.44 -19.14 -7.07
C ASN A 222 -27.41 -18.05 -5.99
N GLY A 223 -26.32 -17.29 -5.91
CA GLY A 223 -26.20 -16.23 -4.96
C GLY A 223 -27.01 -15.00 -5.33
N LYS A 224 -26.89 -13.94 -4.53
CA LYS A 224 -27.62 -12.69 -4.71
C LYS A 224 -26.70 -11.49 -4.86
N ASP A 225 -27.07 -10.57 -5.72
CA ASP A 225 -26.42 -9.27 -5.78
C ASP A 225 -26.87 -8.42 -4.59
N LEU A 226 -25.96 -7.59 -4.09
CA LEU A 226 -26.23 -6.68 -2.99
C LEU A 226 -26.28 -5.25 -3.52
N THR A 227 -27.34 -4.54 -3.23
CA THR A 227 -27.47 -3.10 -3.47
C THR A 227 -27.01 -2.35 -2.23
N ILE A 228 -25.99 -1.53 -2.39
CA ILE A 228 -25.40 -0.73 -1.33
C ILE A 228 -25.72 0.74 -1.61
N THR A 229 -26.37 1.41 -0.65
CA THR A 229 -26.69 2.83 -0.74
C THR A 229 -25.81 3.60 0.23
N PHE A 230 -24.86 4.36 -0.31
CA PHE A 230 -24.05 5.33 0.42
C PHE A 230 -24.79 6.66 0.51
N LYS A 231 -24.72 7.34 1.65
CA LYS A 231 -25.39 8.63 1.89
C LYS A 231 -24.39 9.67 2.39
N THR A 232 -24.66 10.92 2.10
CA THR A 232 -23.95 12.06 2.70
C THR A 232 -24.56 12.41 4.07
N GLY A 233 -23.78 13.03 4.94
CA GLY A 233 -24.23 13.50 6.25
C GLY A 233 -23.04 13.76 7.20
N GLU A 234 -23.31 14.51 8.28
CA GLU A 234 -22.35 14.72 9.37
C GLU A 234 -23.01 14.36 10.70
N PRO A 235 -22.65 13.24 11.33
CA PRO A 235 -21.66 12.25 10.85
C PRO A 235 -22.17 11.45 9.65
N VAL A 236 -21.23 10.94 8.82
CA VAL A 236 -21.58 10.09 7.66
C VAL A 236 -22.35 8.86 8.15
N PRO A 237 -23.60 8.65 7.69
CA PRO A 237 -24.38 7.49 8.12
C PRO A 237 -23.81 6.19 7.54
N PRO A 238 -24.02 5.05 8.20
CA PRO A 238 -23.66 3.76 7.64
C PRO A 238 -24.43 3.51 6.34
N PRO A 239 -23.82 2.81 5.36
CA PRO A 239 -24.52 2.47 4.13
C PRO A 239 -25.63 1.46 4.40
N THR A 240 -26.75 1.61 3.69
CA THR A 240 -27.82 0.63 3.69
C THR A 240 -27.52 -0.50 2.69
N ILE A 241 -27.69 -1.75 3.11
CA ILE A 241 -27.43 -2.93 2.29
C ILE A 241 -28.71 -3.78 2.19
N ILE A 242 -29.11 -4.07 0.96
CA ILE A 242 -30.23 -4.96 0.66
C ILE A 242 -29.82 -5.94 -0.44
N ASP A 243 -30.39 -7.14 -0.45
CA ASP A 243 -30.22 -8.07 -1.57
C ASP A 243 -31.18 -7.75 -2.72
N ALA A 244 -30.84 -8.26 -3.90
CA ALA A 244 -31.67 -8.07 -5.11
C ALA A 244 -32.97 -8.92 -5.12
N GLY A 245 -33.23 -9.71 -4.07
CA GLY A 245 -34.37 -10.64 -4.00
C GLY A 245 -34.24 -11.87 -4.92
N ILE A 246 -33.73 -11.69 -6.12
CA ILE A 246 -33.60 -12.76 -7.14
C ILE A 246 -32.20 -13.36 -7.08
N SER A 247 -32.12 -14.70 -7.12
CA SER A 247 -30.84 -15.42 -7.25
C SER A 247 -30.36 -15.39 -8.69
N THR A 248 -29.08 -15.09 -8.88
CA THR A 248 -28.45 -15.03 -10.20
C THR A 248 -27.05 -15.64 -10.13
N PRO A 249 -26.51 -16.19 -11.24
CA PRO A 249 -25.08 -16.56 -11.25
C PRO A 249 -24.18 -15.34 -11.18
N LEU A 250 -22.97 -15.55 -10.70
CA LEU A 250 -21.90 -14.54 -10.69
C LEU A 250 -21.64 -14.00 -12.10
N SER A 251 -21.58 -14.90 -13.08
CA SER A 251 -21.55 -14.59 -14.52
C SER A 251 -22.31 -15.67 -15.29
N LYS A 252 -22.87 -15.31 -16.45
CA LYS A 252 -23.38 -16.28 -17.44
C LYS A 252 -22.25 -16.95 -18.20
N ASP A 253 -21.08 -16.34 -18.24
CA ASP A 253 -19.87 -16.86 -18.85
C ASP A 253 -19.01 -17.57 -17.76
N PRO A 254 -18.82 -18.90 -17.87
CA PRO A 254 -18.04 -19.67 -16.91
C PRO A 254 -16.55 -19.31 -16.89
N GLU A 255 -15.98 -18.89 -18.03
CA GLU A 255 -14.57 -18.48 -18.10
C GLU A 255 -14.35 -17.18 -17.35
N LEU A 256 -15.25 -16.21 -17.54
CA LEU A 256 -15.22 -14.94 -16.83
C LEU A 256 -15.44 -15.13 -15.33
N MET A 257 -16.36 -16.01 -14.94
CA MET A 257 -16.58 -16.38 -13.55
C MET A 257 -15.31 -16.97 -12.92
N SER A 258 -14.68 -17.91 -13.60
CA SER A 258 -13.41 -18.52 -13.16
C SER A 258 -12.31 -17.47 -13.02
N LYS A 259 -12.15 -16.58 -14.00
CA LYS A 259 -11.20 -15.48 -13.98
C LYS A 259 -11.37 -14.59 -12.74
N TRP A 260 -12.59 -14.25 -12.35
CA TRP A 260 -12.84 -13.41 -11.17
C TRP A 260 -12.62 -14.17 -9.85
N VAL A 261 -13.04 -15.43 -9.76
CA VAL A 261 -12.89 -16.23 -8.54
C VAL A 261 -11.42 -16.50 -8.25
N TYR A 262 -10.65 -16.84 -9.29
CA TYR A 262 -9.22 -17.16 -9.18
C TYR A 262 -8.29 -15.97 -9.47
N ASP A 263 -8.83 -14.74 -9.50
CA ASP A 263 -7.99 -13.53 -9.61
C ASP A 263 -6.95 -13.50 -8.47
N GLU A 264 -5.68 -13.41 -8.86
CA GLU A 264 -4.53 -13.54 -7.94
C GLU A 264 -4.33 -12.32 -7.03
N LYS A 265 -5.06 -11.21 -7.27
CA LYS A 265 -4.95 -10.00 -6.45
C LYS A 265 -5.28 -10.31 -4.99
N LYS A 266 -4.36 -9.96 -4.12
CA LYS A 266 -4.51 -10.07 -2.68
C LYS A 266 -4.89 -8.72 -2.08
N TRP A 267 -5.49 -8.73 -0.90
CA TRP A 267 -5.81 -7.49 -0.21
C TRP A 267 -4.56 -6.63 0.09
N GLN A 268 -3.38 -7.25 0.28
CA GLN A 268 -2.10 -6.58 0.51
C GLN A 268 -1.61 -5.78 -0.71
N ASP A 269 -2.00 -6.18 -1.92
CA ASP A 269 -1.66 -5.47 -3.16
C ASP A 269 -2.46 -4.18 -3.30
N VAL A 270 -3.63 -4.14 -2.68
CA VAL A 270 -4.57 -3.00 -2.71
C VAL A 270 -4.39 -2.11 -1.49
N PHE A 271 -4.17 -2.70 -0.31
CA PHE A 271 -3.93 -1.98 0.95
C PHE A 271 -2.49 -2.22 1.42
N PRO A 272 -1.51 -1.46 0.90
CA PRO A 272 -0.10 -1.73 1.10
C PRO A 272 0.30 -1.64 2.56
N ILE A 273 1.04 -2.65 3.02
CA ILE A 273 1.61 -2.70 4.34
C ILE A 273 2.89 -1.86 4.35
N LYS A 274 3.04 -0.99 5.33
CA LYS A 274 4.22 -0.14 5.49
C LYS A 274 5.16 -0.72 6.54
N PRO A 275 6.50 -0.67 6.32
CA PRO A 275 7.48 -1.13 7.30
C PRO A 275 7.50 -0.23 8.54
N TYR A 276 8.14 -0.74 9.60
CA TYR A 276 8.26 -0.06 10.89
C TYR A 276 8.88 1.33 10.77
N GLU A 277 9.96 1.45 10.00
CA GLU A 277 10.69 2.71 9.80
C GLU A 277 9.79 3.79 9.18
N TYR A 278 9.05 3.42 8.13
CA TYR A 278 8.10 4.32 7.47
C TYR A 278 7.05 4.83 8.46
N THR A 279 6.41 3.91 9.19
CA THR A 279 5.33 4.25 10.12
C THR A 279 5.84 5.00 11.35
N SER A 280 7.08 4.76 11.77
CA SER A 280 7.77 5.55 12.81
C SER A 280 8.03 6.99 12.38
N LEU A 281 8.44 7.21 11.14
CA LEU A 281 8.62 8.57 10.60
C LEU A 281 7.28 9.33 10.60
N ILE A 282 6.20 8.69 10.16
CA ILE A 282 4.85 9.28 10.20
C ILE A 282 4.45 9.65 11.64
N LEU A 283 4.65 8.74 12.59
CA LEU A 283 4.32 8.97 13.99
C LEU A 283 5.05 10.19 14.57
N ASN A 284 6.30 10.41 14.14
CA ASN A 284 7.14 11.53 14.55
C ASN A 284 6.93 12.82 13.73
N GLY A 285 5.89 12.90 12.92
CA GLY A 285 5.56 14.08 12.13
C GLY A 285 6.45 14.30 10.90
N LYS A 286 7.23 13.29 10.51
CA LYS A 286 8.21 13.36 9.42
C LYS A 286 7.63 12.85 8.11
N ASN A 287 8.25 13.22 6.98
CA ASN A 287 7.85 12.82 5.64
C ASN A 287 8.73 11.64 5.18
N PRO A 288 8.19 10.41 5.10
CA PRO A 288 8.98 9.25 4.72
C PRO A 288 9.43 9.31 3.26
N TRP A 289 10.71 9.13 3.04
CA TRP A 289 11.35 8.97 1.74
C TRP A 289 12.24 7.75 1.73
N PHE A 290 12.21 6.96 0.66
CA PHE A 290 13.08 5.79 0.55
C PHE A 290 14.42 6.21 -0.07
N ASP A 291 15.48 6.12 0.71
CA ASP A 291 16.84 6.37 0.24
C ASP A 291 17.38 5.10 -0.44
N ASN A 292 17.48 5.14 -1.76
CA ASN A 292 17.97 4.03 -2.57
C ASN A 292 19.45 3.71 -2.30
N ASN A 293 20.26 4.70 -1.88
CA ASN A 293 21.67 4.50 -1.59
C ASN A 293 21.86 3.75 -0.27
N GLN A 294 21.06 4.09 0.73
CA GLN A 294 21.12 3.47 2.06
C GLN A 294 20.12 2.32 2.23
N GLN A 295 19.27 2.05 1.23
CA GLN A 295 18.21 1.02 1.26
C GLN A 295 17.31 1.10 2.51
N LYS A 296 16.99 2.33 2.95
CA LYS A 296 16.18 2.58 4.15
C LYS A 296 15.23 3.77 4.00
N TRP A 297 14.22 3.79 4.84
CA TRP A 297 13.30 4.92 4.95
C TRP A 297 13.93 6.01 5.82
N VAL A 298 13.96 7.24 5.31
CA VAL A 298 14.49 8.43 5.98
C VAL A 298 13.49 9.58 5.92
N ASP A 299 13.71 10.61 6.69
CA ASP A 299 12.96 11.85 6.56
C ASP A 299 13.38 12.58 5.27
N LYS A 300 12.40 12.94 4.44
CA LYS A 300 12.65 13.68 3.19
C LYS A 300 13.47 14.97 3.41
N ALA A 301 13.26 15.64 4.54
CA ALA A 301 14.01 16.85 4.89
C ALA A 301 15.53 16.63 4.97
N ILE A 302 15.98 15.41 5.32
CA ILE A 302 17.42 15.07 5.33
C ILE A 302 17.95 15.00 3.90
N ILE A 303 17.20 14.41 2.98
CA ILE A 303 17.60 14.31 1.58
C ILE A 303 17.63 15.69 0.94
N ASP A 304 16.59 16.51 1.16
CA ASP A 304 16.52 17.88 0.65
C ASP A 304 17.68 18.73 1.18
N GLY A 305 18.01 18.60 2.49
CA GLY A 305 19.16 19.29 3.09
C GLY A 305 20.50 18.84 2.51
N ASN A 306 20.70 17.54 2.28
CA ASN A 306 21.92 17.03 1.65
C ASN A 306 22.06 17.57 0.21
N HIS A 307 20.98 17.65 -0.56
CA HIS A 307 21.00 18.22 -1.91
C HIS A 307 21.35 19.73 -1.91
N GLU A 308 20.85 20.49 -0.93
CA GLU A 308 21.22 21.90 -0.79
C GLU A 308 22.71 22.08 -0.44
N GLU A 309 23.24 21.24 0.46
CA GLU A 309 24.67 21.24 0.80
C GLU A 309 25.55 20.83 -0.41
N GLU A 310 25.17 19.78 -1.14
CA GLU A 310 25.88 19.35 -2.34
C GLU A 310 25.86 20.44 -3.43
N LYS A 311 24.69 21.08 -3.62
CA LYS A 311 24.58 22.22 -4.55
C LYS A 311 25.45 23.39 -4.13
N ALA A 312 25.44 23.75 -2.84
CA ALA A 312 26.30 24.83 -2.33
C ALA A 312 27.79 24.52 -2.52
N LYS A 313 28.21 23.27 -2.30
CA LYS A 313 29.61 22.83 -2.55
C LYS A 313 29.96 22.89 -4.04
N ALA A 314 29.02 22.49 -4.93
CA ALA A 314 29.21 22.57 -6.37
C ALA A 314 29.30 24.03 -6.84
N ASP A 315 28.41 24.90 -6.36
CA ASP A 315 28.44 26.34 -6.69
C ASP A 315 29.73 27.00 -6.20
N GLU A 316 30.21 26.64 -4.99
CA GLU A 316 31.49 27.13 -4.49
C GLU A 316 32.67 26.61 -5.31
N ALA A 317 32.68 25.35 -5.73
CA ALA A 317 33.72 24.82 -6.60
C ALA A 317 33.74 25.52 -7.97
N ILE A 318 32.57 25.81 -8.52
CA ILE A 318 32.44 26.59 -9.78
C ILE A 318 33.02 28.01 -9.57
N ARG A 319 32.65 28.66 -8.48
CA ARG A 319 33.18 30.01 -8.14
C ARG A 319 34.71 30.00 -8.01
N GLN A 320 35.25 29.00 -7.30
CA GLN A 320 36.72 28.88 -7.15
C GLN A 320 37.43 28.59 -8.48
N ALA A 321 36.82 27.77 -9.34
CA ALA A 321 37.35 27.53 -10.69
C ALA A 321 37.32 28.79 -11.55
N GLN A 322 36.26 29.60 -11.47
CA GLN A 322 36.15 30.88 -12.14
C GLN A 322 37.16 31.86 -11.64
N GLU A 323 37.35 31.98 -10.34
CA GLU A 323 38.38 32.88 -9.75
C GLU A 323 39.81 32.48 -10.16
N LYS A 324 40.12 31.19 -10.22
CA LYS A 324 41.38 30.69 -10.75
C LYS A 324 41.58 31.01 -12.23
N PHE A 325 40.51 30.89 -13.02
CA PHE A 325 40.58 31.14 -14.44
C PHE A 325 40.71 32.61 -14.76
N TYR A 326 39.92 33.47 -14.14
CA TYR A 326 39.93 34.91 -14.33
C TYR A 326 41.00 35.64 -13.54
N GLY A 327 41.46 35.11 -12.42
CA GLY A 327 42.56 35.65 -11.62
C GLY A 327 43.96 35.56 -12.28
N THR A 328 44.10 34.73 -13.32
CA THR A 328 45.30 34.60 -14.13
C THR A 328 45.32 35.56 -15.32
N VAL A 329 44.21 36.23 -15.63
CA VAL A 329 44.15 37.24 -16.70
C VAL A 329 44.33 38.65 -16.08
N LYS A 330 45.54 39.22 -16.20
CA LYS A 330 45.74 40.62 -15.88
C LYS A 330 44.79 41.47 -16.72
N PRO A 331 44.07 42.46 -16.16
CA PRO A 331 43.17 43.30 -16.95
C PRO A 331 43.94 44.00 -18.05
N ALA A 332 43.71 43.61 -19.28
CA ALA A 332 44.11 44.41 -20.42
C ALA A 332 43.14 45.60 -20.47
N THR A 333 43.73 46.79 -20.38
CA THR A 333 43.08 48.09 -20.53
C THR A 333 42.21 48.11 -21.79
N ASP A 334 40.92 48.46 -21.63
CA ASP A 334 39.99 48.97 -22.64
C ASP A 334 39.85 48.14 -23.96
N GLN A 335 39.33 46.93 -23.86
CA GLN A 335 38.60 46.35 -24.99
C GLN A 335 37.32 45.72 -24.48
N GLN A 336 36.20 46.09 -25.09
CA GLN A 336 34.86 45.56 -24.80
C GLN A 336 34.89 44.03 -24.67
N MET A 337 34.57 43.53 -23.45
CA MET A 337 34.39 42.09 -23.23
C MET A 337 33.29 41.55 -24.14
N PRO A 338 33.53 40.47 -24.89
CA PRO A 338 32.43 39.74 -25.53
C PRO A 338 31.51 39.23 -24.43
N THR A 339 30.22 39.52 -24.56
CA THR A 339 29.18 38.95 -23.72
C THR A 339 29.31 37.41 -23.72
N PRO A 340 29.36 36.76 -22.56
CA PRO A 340 29.36 35.30 -22.54
C PRO A 340 28.10 34.79 -23.25
N PRO A 341 28.18 33.68 -23.99
CA PRO A 341 27.01 33.08 -24.60
C PRO A 341 25.96 32.80 -23.54
N PRO A 342 24.65 32.97 -23.83
CA PRO A 342 23.60 32.69 -22.89
C PRO A 342 23.73 31.23 -22.46
N TYR A 343 23.90 31.02 -21.20
CA TYR A 343 23.89 29.68 -20.57
C TYR A 343 22.50 29.09 -20.79
N SER A 344 22.39 28.15 -21.73
CA SER A 344 21.14 27.42 -21.93
C SER A 344 20.94 26.51 -20.70
N GLY A 345 20.05 26.93 -19.80
CA GLY A 345 19.74 26.27 -18.52
C GLY A 345 19.10 24.90 -18.63
N ASP A 346 19.19 24.21 -19.79
CA ASP A 346 18.43 22.98 -20.06
C ASP A 346 19.15 21.69 -19.68
N VAL A 347 20.43 21.73 -19.29
CA VAL A 347 21.14 20.51 -18.95
C VAL A 347 20.87 20.04 -17.51
N TYR A 348 20.56 20.97 -16.60
CA TYR A 348 20.26 20.60 -15.19
C TYR A 348 18.80 20.21 -14.95
N SER A 349 17.87 20.70 -15.76
CA SER A 349 16.45 20.35 -15.61
C SER A 349 16.12 18.93 -16.06
N GLN A 350 16.89 18.34 -16.99
CA GLN A 350 16.65 16.97 -17.45
C GLN A 350 17.14 15.88 -16.49
N VAL A 351 18.13 16.16 -15.65
CA VAL A 351 18.67 15.18 -14.70
C VAL A 351 17.87 15.17 -13.40
N MET A 352 17.27 16.30 -12.99
CA MET A 352 16.56 16.40 -11.70
C MET A 352 15.11 15.90 -11.73
N PHE A 353 14.49 15.77 -12.91
CA PHE A 353 13.07 15.36 -13.00
C PHE A 353 12.86 13.86 -13.26
N GLN A 354 13.91 13.08 -13.53
CA GLN A 354 13.77 11.63 -13.72
C GLN A 354 13.73 10.80 -12.43
N ASP A 355 14.18 11.35 -11.28
CA ASP A 355 14.27 10.60 -10.02
C ASP A 355 13.11 10.78 -9.04
N VAL A 356 12.14 11.66 -9.33
CA VAL A 356 11.03 11.94 -8.40
C VAL A 356 10.01 10.81 -8.31
N ASP A 357 10.08 9.84 -9.22
CA ASP A 357 9.07 8.80 -9.36
C ASP A 357 9.50 7.37 -8.98
N ASN A 358 10.73 7.17 -8.51
CA ASN A 358 11.20 5.82 -8.10
C ASN A 358 10.88 5.49 -6.64
N ASN A 359 9.61 5.63 -6.25
CA ASN A 359 9.15 5.01 -5.01
C ASN A 359 8.68 3.58 -5.32
N PRO A 360 9.43 2.52 -4.95
CA PRO A 360 9.08 1.14 -5.27
C PRO A 360 7.78 0.64 -4.62
N TYR A 361 7.12 1.49 -3.84
CA TYR A 361 5.89 1.16 -3.13
C TYR A 361 4.72 2.05 -3.55
N GLY A 362 4.67 2.48 -4.83
CA GLY A 362 3.62 3.24 -5.51
C GLY A 362 2.49 3.81 -4.65
N TYR A 363 2.30 5.10 -4.69
CA TYR A 363 1.08 5.81 -4.29
C TYR A 363 0.33 6.27 -5.52
#